data_01f96aa53f13efc6e54f366aff8177b2
#
_entry.id   01f96aa53f13efc6e54f366aff8177b2
#
_cell.length_a   1.000
_cell.length_b   1.000
_cell.length_c   1.000
_cell.angle_alpha   90.00
_cell.angle_beta   90.00
_cell.angle_gamma   90.00
#
_symmetry.space_group_name_H-M   'P 1'
#
loop_
_entity.id
_entity.type
_entity.pdbx_description
1 polymer ?
#
loop_
_entity_poly.entity_id
_entity_poly.type
_entity_poly.pdbx_seq_one_letter_code
_entity_poly.pdbx_strand_id
1 'polypeptide(L)'
;MLPKRLWTDMTWEDFRAGDAARWIAVLPVAAVEQHGPHLPVGVDGMIAEGYLARVQKIMPAPLPVSFLPLQWVGKSDEHLAFPGTLTVSPETAIRSWIEIGESVFRAGVLKFVIVNSHGGNSAVMEIVARDLRVRLGMLAVTASWSRFGYPDGLFSEAERTHGIHGGAIETALMRAIRPDVVREDKVANFKSEAATIEREFKWLRPDRPAGFGWMTQDLNEEGALGDARDGTKEKGEAALEYGARAFIELLEDVERFDLSRLKDGPAG
;
A
#
# COMPACT_ATOMS: atom_id res chain seq x y z
N MET A 1 20.76 -5.34 -18.18
CA MET A 1 20.76 -4.69 -16.85
C MET A 1 19.71 -3.60 -16.85
N LEU A 2 19.00 -3.34 -15.73
CA LEU A 2 18.05 -2.24 -15.64
C LEU A 2 18.79 -0.90 -15.66
N PRO A 3 18.46 0.06 -16.55
CA PRO A 3 19.21 1.31 -16.69
C PRO A 3 19.01 2.28 -15.53
N LYS A 4 17.76 2.44 -15.06
CA LYS A 4 17.36 3.37 -13.99
C LYS A 4 16.33 2.76 -13.06
N ARG A 5 16.35 3.19 -11.79
CA ARG A 5 15.38 2.74 -10.75
C ARG A 5 14.01 3.40 -10.89
N LEU A 6 13.94 4.63 -11.35
CA LEU A 6 12.69 5.30 -11.64
C LEU A 6 12.32 5.11 -13.10
N TRP A 7 11.09 4.69 -13.36
CA TRP A 7 10.55 4.50 -14.69
C TRP A 7 10.61 5.79 -15.52
N THR A 8 10.35 6.91 -14.86
CA THR A 8 10.35 8.26 -15.46
C THR A 8 11.73 8.79 -15.87
N ASP A 9 12.81 8.17 -15.37
CA ASP A 9 14.18 8.59 -15.68
C ASP A 9 14.73 7.85 -16.92
N MET A 10 13.97 6.89 -17.45
CA MET A 10 14.35 6.11 -18.63
C MET A 10 13.80 6.76 -19.92
N THR A 11 14.62 6.72 -20.97
CA THR A 11 14.21 7.08 -22.33
C THR A 11 13.59 5.87 -23.03
N TRP A 12 12.84 6.08 -24.11
CA TRP A 12 12.30 4.97 -24.91
C TRP A 12 13.40 4.04 -25.47
N GLU A 13 14.60 4.55 -25.68
CA GLU A 13 15.75 3.75 -26.12
C GLU A 13 16.24 2.78 -25.04
N ASP A 14 16.16 3.16 -23.75
CA ASP A 14 16.48 2.29 -22.63
C ASP A 14 15.57 1.06 -22.59
N PHE A 15 14.26 1.24 -22.88
CA PHE A 15 13.31 0.13 -22.97
C PHE A 15 13.59 -0.76 -24.19
N ARG A 16 13.90 -0.18 -25.34
CA ARG A 16 14.20 -0.94 -26.55
C ARG A 16 15.51 -1.74 -26.46
N ALA A 17 16.52 -1.18 -25.84
CA ALA A 17 17.84 -1.80 -25.73
C ALA A 17 17.94 -2.77 -24.53
N GLY A 18 17.04 -2.66 -23.55
CA GLY A 18 17.06 -3.44 -22.32
C GLY A 18 16.45 -4.84 -22.48
N ASP A 19 16.77 -5.73 -21.55
CA ASP A 19 16.10 -7.03 -21.39
C ASP A 19 14.88 -6.85 -20.47
N ALA A 20 13.86 -6.16 -20.99
CA ALA A 20 12.68 -5.76 -20.23
C ALA A 20 11.90 -6.96 -19.66
N ALA A 21 11.98 -8.14 -20.28
CA ALA A 21 11.33 -9.35 -19.82
C ALA A 21 11.83 -9.81 -18.42
N ARG A 22 13.03 -9.40 -18.03
CA ARG A 22 13.59 -9.68 -16.71
C ARG A 22 13.25 -8.62 -15.65
N TRP A 23 12.71 -7.48 -16.06
CA TRP A 23 12.45 -6.39 -15.13
C TRP A 23 11.18 -6.63 -14.33
N ILE A 24 11.16 -6.00 -13.15
CA ILE A 24 9.99 -5.93 -12.28
C ILE A 24 9.55 -4.47 -12.26
N ALA A 25 8.31 -4.21 -12.69
CA ALA A 25 7.71 -2.89 -12.55
C ALA A 25 6.88 -2.83 -11.27
N VAL A 26 7.11 -1.83 -10.43
CA VAL A 26 6.38 -1.60 -9.18
C VAL A 26 5.48 -0.39 -9.34
N LEU A 27 4.17 -0.56 -9.21
CA LEU A 27 3.17 0.49 -9.14
C LEU A 27 2.82 0.77 -7.67
N PRO A 28 3.29 1.86 -7.08
CA PRO A 28 2.83 2.27 -5.77
C PRO A 28 1.46 2.96 -5.88
N VAL A 29 0.53 2.60 -4.98
CA VAL A 29 -0.81 3.17 -4.91
C VAL A 29 -1.14 3.61 -3.48
N ALA A 30 -1.85 4.71 -3.34
CA ALA A 30 -2.18 5.36 -2.08
C ALA A 30 -3.61 5.92 -2.10
N ALA A 31 -3.94 6.78 -1.15
CA ALA A 31 -5.13 7.63 -1.17
C ALA A 31 -4.80 9.03 -0.65
N VAL A 32 -5.71 9.96 -0.91
CA VAL A 32 -5.75 11.29 -0.28
C VAL A 32 -7.05 11.33 0.53
N GLU A 33 -6.94 11.12 1.82
CA GLU A 33 -8.08 10.96 2.72
C GLU A 33 -7.80 11.52 4.11
N GLN A 34 -8.86 11.85 4.84
CA GLN A 34 -8.73 12.32 6.21
C GLN A 34 -8.09 11.25 7.11
N HIS A 35 -7.29 11.66 8.09
CA HIS A 35 -6.65 10.81 9.10
C HIS A 35 -6.79 11.42 10.51
N GLY A 36 -8.01 11.82 10.85
CA GLY A 36 -8.31 12.48 12.11
C GLY A 36 -7.78 13.94 12.17
N PRO A 37 -7.88 14.59 13.34
CA PRO A 37 -7.52 15.99 13.47
C PRO A 37 -6.00 16.25 13.52
N HIS A 38 -5.18 15.20 13.68
CA HIS A 38 -3.74 15.30 13.96
C HIS A 38 -2.84 15.01 12.76
N LEU A 39 -3.33 14.32 11.72
CA LEU A 39 -2.56 13.99 10.53
C LEU A 39 -3.15 14.65 9.28
N PRO A 40 -2.32 14.95 8.26
CA PRO A 40 -2.79 15.54 7.01
C PRO A 40 -3.51 14.52 6.13
N VAL A 41 -4.26 14.97 5.15
CA VAL A 41 -4.97 14.09 4.20
C VAL A 41 -4.06 13.29 3.25
N GLY A 42 -2.78 13.60 3.20
CA GLY A 42 -1.80 12.93 2.33
C GLY A 42 -1.01 11.81 3.01
N VAL A 43 -1.44 11.28 4.15
CA VAL A 43 -0.71 10.27 4.95
C VAL A 43 -0.28 9.08 4.11
N ASP A 44 -1.19 8.45 3.40
CA ASP A 44 -0.90 7.24 2.63
C ASP A 44 0.15 7.46 1.54
N GLY A 45 0.05 8.60 0.83
CA GLY A 45 1.04 8.96 -0.17
C GLY A 45 2.41 9.22 0.43
N MET A 46 2.48 9.94 1.56
CA MET A 46 3.72 10.23 2.27
C MET A 46 4.35 8.95 2.84
N ILE A 47 3.55 8.03 3.37
CA ILE A 47 4.01 6.71 3.84
C ILE A 47 4.56 5.90 2.66
N ALA A 48 3.86 5.86 1.53
CA ALA A 48 4.35 5.18 0.33
C ALA A 48 5.70 5.75 -0.13
N GLU A 49 5.85 7.08 -0.21
CA GLU A 49 7.12 7.73 -0.56
C GLU A 49 8.24 7.41 0.44
N GLY A 50 7.93 7.41 1.74
CA GLY A 50 8.88 7.07 2.80
C GLY A 50 9.40 5.63 2.65
N TYR A 51 8.51 4.66 2.46
CA TYR A 51 8.90 3.27 2.21
C TYR A 51 9.71 3.12 0.92
N LEU A 52 9.28 3.73 -0.18
CA LEU A 52 9.98 3.66 -1.46
C LEU A 52 11.38 4.27 -1.38
N ALA A 53 11.53 5.40 -0.70
CA ALA A 53 12.85 6.01 -0.46
C ALA A 53 13.76 5.08 0.36
N ARG A 54 13.21 4.42 1.39
CA ARG A 54 13.96 3.46 2.19
C ARG A 54 14.34 2.22 1.38
N VAL A 55 13.41 1.65 0.63
CA VAL A 55 13.66 0.51 -0.27
C VAL A 55 14.76 0.83 -1.26
N GLN A 56 14.68 1.97 -1.96
CA GLN A 56 15.69 2.37 -2.95
C GLN A 56 17.09 2.54 -2.33
N LYS A 57 17.15 2.98 -1.07
CA LYS A 57 18.41 3.17 -0.34
C LYS A 57 19.11 1.85 0.02
N ILE A 58 18.35 0.80 0.35
CA ILE A 58 18.91 -0.46 0.87
C ILE A 58 18.78 -1.64 -0.09
N MET A 59 18.08 -1.48 -1.22
CA MET A 59 17.85 -2.54 -2.19
C MET A 59 19.15 -2.94 -2.91
N PRO A 60 19.42 -4.25 -3.09
CA PRO A 60 20.56 -4.74 -3.82
C PRO A 60 20.63 -4.19 -5.27
N ALA A 61 21.82 -3.75 -5.69
CA ALA A 61 22.01 -3.18 -7.01
C ALA A 61 21.64 -4.10 -8.19
N PRO A 62 21.85 -5.44 -8.12
CA PRO A 62 21.51 -6.35 -9.22
C PRO A 62 20.00 -6.58 -9.41
N LEU A 63 19.16 -6.29 -8.40
CA LEU A 63 17.72 -6.57 -8.46
C LEU A 63 17.07 -5.67 -9.54
N PRO A 64 16.43 -6.23 -10.59
CA PRO A 64 16.01 -5.48 -11.77
C PRO A 64 14.63 -4.81 -11.58
N VAL A 65 14.51 -3.95 -10.57
CA VAL A 65 13.25 -3.29 -10.17
C VAL A 65 13.21 -1.84 -10.61
N SER A 66 12.15 -1.45 -11.31
CA SER A 66 11.83 -0.07 -11.63
C SER A 66 10.50 0.37 -11.00
N PHE A 67 10.50 1.55 -10.40
CA PHE A 67 9.33 2.15 -9.74
C PHE A 67 8.61 3.10 -10.69
N LEU A 68 7.32 2.87 -10.87
CA LEU A 68 6.42 3.78 -11.58
C LEU A 68 6.04 4.96 -10.67
N PRO A 69 5.46 6.04 -11.25
CA PRO A 69 4.90 7.14 -10.47
C PRO A 69 3.83 6.68 -9.48
N LEU A 70 3.90 7.20 -8.26
CA LEU A 70 2.92 6.96 -7.22
C LEU A 70 1.52 7.43 -7.67
N GLN A 71 0.53 6.58 -7.50
CA GLN A 71 -0.87 6.93 -7.68
C GLN A 71 -1.41 7.48 -6.35
N TRP A 72 -1.41 8.80 -6.23
CA TRP A 72 -1.81 9.49 -5.00
C TRP A 72 -3.30 9.34 -4.70
N VAL A 73 -4.17 9.40 -5.70
CA VAL A 73 -5.62 9.33 -5.53
C VAL A 73 -6.10 7.92 -5.85
N GLY A 74 -6.63 7.25 -4.83
CA GLY A 74 -7.19 5.91 -4.91
C GLY A 74 -8.71 5.89 -4.67
N LYS A 75 -9.23 4.71 -4.31
CA LYS A 75 -10.62 4.50 -3.90
C LYS A 75 -10.71 4.65 -2.37
N SER A 76 -11.36 5.70 -1.89
CA SER A 76 -11.46 6.06 -0.47
C SER A 76 -12.88 6.57 -0.12
N ASP A 77 -13.91 5.75 -0.40
CA ASP A 77 -15.31 6.14 -0.18
C ASP A 77 -15.68 6.18 1.30
N GLU A 78 -15.01 5.39 2.12
CA GLU A 78 -15.22 5.28 3.57
C GLU A 78 -14.90 6.57 4.34
N HIS A 79 -14.24 7.54 3.69
CA HIS A 79 -13.83 8.82 4.29
C HIS A 79 -14.58 10.05 3.73
N LEU A 80 -15.60 9.85 2.88
CA LEU A 80 -16.31 10.94 2.18
C LEU A 80 -17.07 11.92 3.08
N ALA A 81 -17.39 11.52 4.32
CA ALA A 81 -18.03 12.42 5.28
C ALA A 81 -17.11 13.56 5.75
N PHE A 82 -15.79 13.43 5.53
CA PHE A 82 -14.80 14.39 6.00
C PHE A 82 -14.26 15.23 4.83
N PRO A 83 -14.22 16.56 4.97
CA PRO A 83 -13.67 17.44 3.95
C PRO A 83 -12.19 17.16 3.65
N GLY A 84 -11.79 17.28 2.38
CA GLY A 84 -10.41 17.12 1.94
C GLY A 84 -10.08 15.73 1.36
N THR A 85 -10.93 14.73 1.56
CA THR A 85 -10.80 13.42 0.90
C THR A 85 -11.01 13.56 -0.61
N LEU A 86 -10.07 13.02 -1.39
CA LEU A 86 -10.17 12.91 -2.85
C LEU A 86 -10.26 11.42 -3.20
N THR A 87 -11.33 11.02 -3.86
CA THR A 87 -11.56 9.63 -4.27
C THR A 87 -11.97 9.54 -5.73
N VAL A 88 -11.71 8.41 -6.34
CA VAL A 88 -12.27 8.01 -7.63
C VAL A 88 -13.16 6.79 -7.41
N SER A 89 -14.11 6.56 -8.33
CA SER A 89 -14.92 5.34 -8.25
C SER A 89 -14.07 4.08 -8.40
N PRO A 90 -14.51 2.93 -7.86
CA PRO A 90 -13.81 1.66 -8.05
C PRO A 90 -13.54 1.34 -9.52
N GLU A 91 -14.52 1.60 -10.41
CA GLU A 91 -14.41 1.37 -11.85
C GLU A 91 -13.31 2.21 -12.49
N THR A 92 -13.19 3.48 -12.05
CA THR A 92 -12.14 4.39 -12.55
C THR A 92 -10.77 3.93 -12.09
N ALA A 93 -10.61 3.55 -10.82
CA ALA A 93 -9.35 3.05 -10.27
C ALA A 93 -8.93 1.74 -10.97
N ILE A 94 -9.85 0.77 -11.10
CA ILE A 94 -9.63 -0.51 -11.80
C ILE A 94 -9.15 -0.24 -13.23
N ARG A 95 -9.87 0.57 -13.97
CA ARG A 95 -9.55 0.87 -15.36
C ARG A 95 -8.19 1.55 -15.50
N SER A 96 -7.93 2.57 -14.70
CA SER A 96 -6.67 3.31 -14.71
C SER A 96 -5.46 2.39 -14.45
N TRP A 97 -5.53 1.54 -13.42
CA TRP A 97 -4.41 0.68 -13.06
C TRP A 97 -4.24 -0.49 -14.02
N ILE A 98 -5.30 -0.99 -14.64
CA ILE A 98 -5.22 -1.94 -15.76
C ILE A 98 -4.49 -1.29 -16.95
N GLU A 99 -4.86 -0.09 -17.37
CA GLU A 99 -4.26 0.61 -18.51
C GLU A 99 -2.77 0.94 -18.25
N ILE A 100 -2.38 1.22 -17.00
CA ILE A 100 -0.98 1.33 -16.60
C ILE A 100 -0.28 -0.02 -16.76
N GLY A 101 -0.85 -1.10 -16.25
CA GLY A 101 -0.31 -2.46 -16.39
C GLY A 101 -0.15 -2.90 -17.85
N GLU A 102 -1.13 -2.58 -18.71
CA GLU A 102 -1.04 -2.79 -20.16
C GLU A 102 0.12 -2.01 -20.79
N SER A 103 0.37 -0.80 -20.32
CA SER A 103 1.50 0.01 -20.79
C SER A 103 2.84 -0.59 -20.39
N VAL A 104 2.92 -1.12 -19.17
CA VAL A 104 4.08 -1.88 -18.69
C VAL A 104 4.30 -3.15 -19.53
N PHE A 105 3.22 -3.89 -19.82
CA PHE A 105 3.28 -5.06 -20.70
C PHE A 105 3.78 -4.71 -22.12
N ARG A 106 3.28 -3.62 -22.73
CA ARG A 106 3.75 -3.15 -24.04
C ARG A 106 5.24 -2.78 -24.06
N ALA A 107 5.80 -2.39 -22.93
CA ALA A 107 7.24 -2.15 -22.78
C ALA A 107 8.06 -3.46 -22.63
N GLY A 108 7.40 -4.63 -22.66
CA GLY A 108 8.04 -5.95 -22.57
C GLY A 108 8.21 -6.48 -21.15
N VAL A 109 7.70 -5.79 -20.12
CA VAL A 109 7.81 -6.20 -18.72
C VAL A 109 6.65 -7.12 -18.35
N LEU A 110 6.96 -8.31 -17.84
CA LEU A 110 5.97 -9.35 -17.51
C LEU A 110 5.74 -9.54 -16.01
N LYS A 111 6.55 -8.92 -15.16
CA LYS A 111 6.45 -8.99 -13.69
C LYS A 111 6.01 -7.63 -13.17
N PHE A 112 4.82 -7.58 -12.58
CA PHE A 112 4.18 -6.35 -12.15
C PHE A 112 3.76 -6.47 -10.68
N VAL A 113 4.19 -5.54 -9.84
CA VAL A 113 3.87 -5.51 -8.41
C VAL A 113 3.11 -4.23 -8.09
N ILE A 114 1.90 -4.35 -7.56
CA ILE A 114 1.15 -3.22 -7.00
C ILE A 114 1.40 -3.21 -5.51
N VAL A 115 1.99 -2.14 -4.98
CA VAL A 115 2.23 -1.96 -3.54
C VAL A 115 1.42 -0.81 -2.98
N ASN A 116 0.70 -1.06 -1.90
CA ASN A 116 -0.38 -0.22 -1.41
C ASN A 116 -0.15 0.26 0.03
N SER A 117 -0.51 1.51 0.30
CA SER A 117 -0.55 2.11 1.63
C SER A 117 -1.96 2.38 2.17
N HIS A 118 -3.02 2.12 1.37
CA HIS A 118 -4.42 2.42 1.74
C HIS A 118 -5.32 1.18 1.69
N GLY A 119 -6.04 0.89 2.79
CA GLY A 119 -6.89 -0.30 2.91
C GLY A 119 -7.99 -0.40 1.84
N GLY A 120 -8.65 0.70 1.52
CA GLY A 120 -9.76 0.79 0.56
C GLY A 120 -9.41 0.39 -0.87
N ASN A 121 -8.13 0.39 -1.24
CA ASN A 121 -7.64 -0.06 -2.55
C ASN A 121 -7.56 -1.59 -2.69
N SER A 122 -7.61 -2.37 -1.61
CA SER A 122 -7.28 -3.80 -1.62
C SER A 122 -8.09 -4.61 -2.63
N ALA A 123 -9.41 -4.46 -2.64
CA ALA A 123 -10.29 -5.16 -3.57
C ALA A 123 -10.03 -4.76 -5.03
N VAL A 124 -9.75 -3.49 -5.28
CA VAL A 124 -9.42 -2.95 -6.61
C VAL A 124 -8.14 -3.60 -7.14
N MET A 125 -7.08 -3.65 -6.32
CA MET A 125 -5.80 -4.25 -6.70
C MET A 125 -5.93 -5.73 -7.08
N GLU A 126 -6.74 -6.49 -6.33
CA GLU A 126 -6.96 -7.92 -6.59
C GLU A 126 -7.65 -8.15 -7.95
N ILE A 127 -8.63 -7.29 -8.29
CA ILE A 127 -9.29 -7.32 -9.61
C ILE A 127 -8.28 -6.99 -10.71
N VAL A 128 -7.50 -5.92 -10.56
CA VAL A 128 -6.48 -5.49 -11.53
C VAL A 128 -5.44 -6.59 -11.76
N ALA A 129 -4.89 -7.17 -10.70
CA ALA A 129 -3.90 -8.23 -10.82
C ALA A 129 -4.47 -9.46 -11.53
N ARG A 130 -5.72 -9.84 -11.24
CA ARG A 130 -6.40 -10.95 -11.90
C ARG A 130 -6.63 -10.68 -13.39
N ASP A 131 -7.06 -9.48 -13.75
CA ASP A 131 -7.29 -9.07 -15.14
C ASP A 131 -5.99 -9.12 -15.95
N LEU A 132 -4.92 -8.50 -15.46
CA LEU A 132 -3.60 -8.52 -16.12
C LEU A 132 -3.06 -9.94 -16.30
N ARG A 133 -3.26 -10.83 -15.30
CA ARG A 133 -2.89 -12.25 -15.44
C ARG A 133 -3.70 -12.95 -16.52
N VAL A 134 -5.01 -12.76 -16.55
CA VAL A 134 -5.91 -13.47 -17.46
C VAL A 134 -5.70 -13.02 -18.90
N ARG A 135 -5.61 -11.72 -19.15
CA ARG A 135 -5.55 -11.17 -20.51
C ARG A 135 -4.15 -11.11 -21.09
N LEU A 136 -3.14 -10.91 -20.25
CA LEU A 136 -1.77 -10.62 -20.71
C LEU A 136 -0.74 -11.66 -20.25
N GLY A 137 -1.13 -12.67 -19.46
CA GLY A 137 -0.19 -13.67 -18.95
C GLY A 137 0.84 -13.15 -17.94
N MET A 138 0.68 -11.93 -17.42
CA MET A 138 1.63 -11.33 -16.50
C MET A 138 1.64 -12.03 -15.13
N LEU A 139 2.80 -12.05 -14.48
CA LEU A 139 2.88 -12.23 -13.03
C LEU A 139 2.52 -10.87 -12.38
N ALA A 140 1.26 -10.73 -11.98
CA ALA A 140 0.75 -9.55 -11.30
C ALA A 140 0.58 -9.85 -9.80
N VAL A 141 1.32 -9.14 -8.96
CA VAL A 141 1.40 -9.34 -7.52
C VAL A 141 0.80 -8.14 -6.79
N THR A 142 0.03 -8.39 -5.73
CA THR A 142 -0.49 -7.34 -4.86
C THR A 142 0.16 -7.43 -3.48
N ALA A 143 0.61 -6.31 -2.95
CA ALA A 143 1.17 -6.18 -1.62
C ALA A 143 0.63 -4.93 -0.91
N SER A 144 0.58 -4.94 0.41
CA SER A 144 0.32 -3.75 1.22
C SER A 144 1.37 -3.67 2.32
N TRP A 145 1.86 -2.46 2.62
CA TRP A 145 2.91 -2.28 3.62
C TRP A 145 2.53 -2.87 4.98
N SER A 146 1.29 -2.67 5.41
CA SER A 146 0.77 -3.21 6.68
C SER A 146 0.72 -4.74 6.76
N ARG A 147 0.60 -5.43 5.62
CA ARG A 147 0.53 -6.90 5.56
C ARG A 147 1.88 -7.59 5.74
N PHE A 148 2.99 -6.89 5.62
CA PHE A 148 4.30 -7.44 5.99
C PHE A 148 4.47 -7.55 7.51
N GLY A 149 3.62 -6.88 8.28
CA GLY A 149 3.71 -6.82 9.72
C GLY A 149 4.77 -5.83 10.22
N TYR A 150 5.14 -6.01 11.46
CA TYR A 150 6.05 -5.13 12.20
C TYR A 150 6.94 -5.97 13.11
N PRO A 151 8.07 -5.46 13.59
CA PRO A 151 8.87 -6.15 14.62
C PRO A 151 8.00 -6.56 15.82
N ASP A 152 8.28 -7.73 16.37
CA ASP A 152 7.54 -8.25 17.52
C ASP A 152 7.52 -7.27 18.68
N GLY A 153 6.34 -7.04 19.25
CA GLY A 153 6.13 -6.14 20.38
C GLY A 153 6.23 -4.65 20.07
N LEU A 154 6.46 -4.24 18.81
CA LEU A 154 6.57 -2.82 18.43
C LEU A 154 5.25 -2.08 18.63
N PHE A 155 4.14 -2.67 18.25
CA PHE A 155 2.78 -2.17 18.46
C PHE A 155 1.95 -3.21 19.22
N SER A 156 1.03 -2.74 20.05
CA SER A 156 0.12 -3.61 20.79
C SER A 156 -0.79 -4.41 19.86
N GLU A 157 -1.31 -5.54 20.33
CA GLU A 157 -2.30 -6.34 19.60
C GLU A 157 -3.58 -5.53 19.34
N ALA A 158 -4.01 -4.74 20.32
CA ALA A 158 -5.16 -3.86 20.19
C ALA A 158 -4.98 -2.84 19.07
N GLU A 159 -3.79 -2.24 18.95
CA GLU A 159 -3.49 -1.31 17.85
C GLU A 159 -3.50 -2.02 16.49
N ARG A 160 -2.88 -3.18 16.38
CA ARG A 160 -2.85 -3.96 15.12
C ARG A 160 -4.22 -4.44 14.66
N THR A 161 -5.15 -4.62 15.62
CA THR A 161 -6.51 -5.13 15.34
C THR A 161 -7.52 -4.01 15.14
N HIS A 162 -7.43 -2.94 15.92
CA HIS A 162 -8.44 -1.90 15.98
C HIS A 162 -7.93 -0.51 15.60
N GLY A 163 -6.60 -0.30 15.61
CA GLY A 163 -5.96 0.97 15.24
C GLY A 163 -5.70 1.05 13.73
N ILE A 164 -6.73 0.83 12.92
CA ILE A 164 -6.61 0.61 11.47
C ILE A 164 -6.50 1.90 10.65
N HIS A 165 -6.61 3.09 11.26
CA HIS A 165 -6.60 4.37 10.54
C HIS A 165 -6.23 5.54 11.46
N GLY A 166 -5.18 6.27 11.18
CA GLY A 166 -4.72 7.41 11.99
C GLY A 166 -4.29 7.06 13.41
N GLY A 167 -4.06 5.78 13.72
CA GLY A 167 -3.65 5.30 15.03
C GLY A 167 -2.15 5.45 15.30
N ALA A 168 -1.63 4.62 16.23
CA ALA A 168 -0.22 4.64 16.61
C ALA A 168 0.72 4.32 15.44
N ILE A 169 0.33 3.38 14.57
CA ILE A 169 1.18 2.93 13.45
C ILE A 169 1.43 4.07 12.47
N GLU A 170 0.38 4.69 11.96
CA GLU A 170 0.50 5.76 10.96
C GLU A 170 1.08 7.03 11.57
N THR A 171 0.71 7.36 12.81
CA THR A 171 1.30 8.48 13.54
C THR A 171 2.81 8.29 13.74
N ALA A 172 3.25 7.06 14.08
CA ALA A 172 4.67 6.74 14.19
C ALA A 172 5.42 6.92 12.87
N LEU A 173 4.87 6.36 11.77
CA LEU A 173 5.44 6.50 10.44
C LEU A 173 5.53 7.97 10.02
N MET A 174 4.47 8.75 10.24
CA MET A 174 4.48 10.18 9.91
C MET A 174 5.48 10.97 10.75
N ARG A 175 5.62 10.67 12.04
CA ARG A 175 6.67 11.27 12.88
C ARG A 175 8.09 10.93 12.41
N ALA A 176 8.29 9.76 11.81
CA ALA A 176 9.59 9.38 11.23
C ALA A 176 9.84 10.03 9.86
N ILE A 177 8.81 10.17 9.02
CA ILE A 177 8.92 10.61 7.62
C ILE A 177 8.73 12.12 7.48
N ARG A 178 7.65 12.65 8.08
CA ARG A 178 7.21 14.05 7.96
C ARG A 178 6.70 14.60 9.30
N PRO A 179 7.58 14.73 10.32
CA PRO A 179 7.17 15.26 11.62
C PRO A 179 6.63 16.69 11.56
N ASP A 180 7.00 17.45 10.51
CA ASP A 180 6.58 18.82 10.28
C ASP A 180 5.08 19.00 10.02
N VAL A 181 4.39 17.94 9.59
CA VAL A 181 2.94 17.97 9.27
C VAL A 181 2.08 17.28 10.33
N VAL A 182 2.66 16.71 11.38
CA VAL A 182 1.93 16.11 12.49
C VAL A 182 1.51 17.21 13.47
N ARG A 183 0.20 17.30 13.75
CA ARG A 183 -0.35 18.25 14.73
C ARG A 183 -0.30 17.62 16.12
N GLU A 184 0.83 17.77 16.81
CA GLU A 184 1.08 17.17 18.13
C GLU A 184 0.06 17.61 19.19
N ASP A 185 -0.49 18.82 19.07
CA ASP A 185 -1.55 19.34 19.95
C ASP A 185 -2.90 18.63 19.79
N LYS A 186 -3.06 17.84 18.73
CA LYS A 186 -4.27 17.07 18.40
C LYS A 186 -4.11 15.55 18.53
N VAL A 187 -2.91 15.08 18.86
CA VAL A 187 -2.65 13.65 19.07
C VAL A 187 -3.43 13.16 20.30
N ALA A 188 -4.26 12.13 20.12
CA ALA A 188 -5.14 11.59 21.16
C ALA A 188 -5.30 10.07 21.05
N ASN A 189 -6.06 9.48 21.96
CA ASN A 189 -6.54 8.11 21.84
C ASN A 189 -7.92 8.12 21.17
N PHE A 190 -7.99 7.76 19.91
CA PHE A 190 -9.20 7.67 19.12
C PHE A 190 -9.80 6.26 19.26
N LYS A 191 -10.60 6.05 20.30
CA LYS A 191 -11.17 4.73 20.59
C LYS A 191 -12.05 4.24 19.45
N SER A 192 -11.71 3.09 18.91
CA SER A 192 -12.48 2.46 17.83
C SER A 192 -13.69 1.69 18.37
N GLU A 193 -14.87 1.91 17.79
CA GLU A 193 -16.06 1.11 18.03
C GLU A 193 -15.89 -0.37 17.60
N ALA A 194 -14.91 -0.65 16.74
CA ALA A 194 -14.52 -2.01 16.36
C ALA A 194 -14.26 -2.92 17.57
N ALA A 195 -13.66 -2.37 18.64
CA ALA A 195 -13.42 -3.13 19.88
C ALA A 195 -14.71 -3.47 20.64
N THR A 196 -15.75 -2.64 20.58
CA THR A 196 -17.07 -2.93 21.14
C THR A 196 -17.79 -3.99 20.31
N ILE A 197 -17.79 -3.82 18.97
CA ILE A 197 -18.38 -4.78 18.03
C ILE A 197 -17.76 -6.17 18.23
N GLU A 198 -16.44 -6.26 18.43
CA GLU A 198 -15.77 -7.55 18.69
C GLU A 198 -16.24 -8.24 19.98
N ARG A 199 -16.54 -7.49 21.02
CA ARG A 199 -17.06 -8.05 22.28
C ARG A 199 -18.52 -8.50 22.16
N GLU A 200 -19.32 -7.80 21.36
CA GLU A 200 -20.77 -8.05 21.24
C GLU A 200 -21.10 -9.15 20.24
N PHE A 201 -20.32 -9.26 19.14
CA PHE A 201 -20.62 -10.16 18.04
C PHE A 201 -19.55 -11.23 17.87
N LYS A 202 -19.97 -12.48 17.64
CA LYS A 202 -19.05 -13.60 17.46
C LYS A 202 -18.27 -13.52 16.14
N TRP A 203 -18.90 -13.10 15.05
CA TRP A 203 -18.35 -13.15 13.71
C TRP A 203 -18.30 -11.79 12.98
N LEU A 204 -19.27 -10.91 13.27
CA LEU A 204 -19.34 -9.61 12.61
C LEU A 204 -18.21 -8.70 13.10
N ARG A 205 -17.49 -8.12 12.17
CA ARG A 205 -16.35 -7.20 12.41
C ARG A 205 -16.36 -6.08 11.36
N PRO A 206 -15.66 -4.98 11.56
CA PRO A 206 -15.40 -4.03 10.49
C PRO A 206 -14.57 -4.62 9.34
N ASP A 207 -13.68 -5.58 9.62
CA ASP A 207 -12.85 -6.27 8.60
C ASP A 207 -13.13 -7.79 8.60
N ARG A 208 -12.41 -8.56 9.39
CA ARG A 208 -12.43 -10.04 9.40
C ARG A 208 -12.98 -10.59 10.69
N PRO A 209 -13.55 -11.81 10.68
CA PRO A 209 -13.72 -12.75 9.55
C PRO A 209 -14.90 -12.46 8.62
N ALA A 210 -15.90 -11.67 9.05
CA ALA A 210 -17.05 -11.25 8.26
C ALA A 210 -17.20 -9.73 8.37
N GLY A 211 -16.65 -9.03 7.36
CA GLY A 211 -16.67 -7.57 7.28
C GLY A 211 -18.02 -7.02 6.83
N PHE A 212 -18.34 -5.79 7.27
CA PHE A 212 -19.44 -5.01 6.74
C PHE A 212 -18.92 -3.69 6.13
N GLY A 213 -19.71 -3.09 5.25
CA GLY A 213 -19.38 -1.76 4.73
C GLY A 213 -19.61 -0.70 5.80
N TRP A 214 -18.53 -0.08 6.23
CA TRP A 214 -18.55 0.99 7.25
C TRP A 214 -18.03 2.30 6.67
N MET A 215 -18.47 3.40 7.26
CA MET A 215 -17.87 4.72 7.08
C MET A 215 -17.04 5.03 8.34
N THR A 216 -15.99 5.80 8.20
CA THR A 216 -15.05 6.05 9.32
C THR A 216 -15.75 6.61 10.57
N GLN A 217 -16.74 7.48 10.40
CA GLN A 217 -17.54 8.02 11.50
C GLN A 217 -18.40 6.98 12.24
N ASP A 218 -18.69 5.82 11.63
CA ASP A 218 -19.37 4.71 12.31
C ASP A 218 -18.48 4.08 13.39
N LEU A 219 -17.16 4.21 13.23
CA LEU A 219 -16.18 3.64 14.13
C LEU A 219 -15.56 4.66 15.08
N ASN A 220 -15.46 5.94 14.67
CA ASN A 220 -15.07 7.07 15.51
C ASN A 220 -15.43 8.41 14.84
N GLU A 221 -16.11 9.28 15.54
CA GLU A 221 -16.62 10.57 15.03
C GLU A 221 -15.48 11.55 14.65
N GLU A 222 -14.28 11.42 15.25
CA GLU A 222 -13.12 12.24 14.95
C GLU A 222 -12.34 11.76 13.70
N GLY A 223 -12.74 10.62 13.11
CA GLY A 223 -12.19 10.13 11.87
C GLY A 223 -10.88 9.34 12.01
N ALA A 224 -10.39 9.08 13.22
CA ALA A 224 -9.20 8.26 13.46
C ALA A 224 -9.53 7.09 14.40
N LEU A 225 -8.73 6.01 14.33
CA LEU A 225 -8.97 4.75 15.03
C LEU A 225 -7.65 4.23 15.61
N GLY A 226 -7.52 4.24 16.95
CA GLY A 226 -6.33 3.77 17.66
C GLY A 226 -5.73 4.81 18.61
N ASP A 227 -4.69 4.44 19.34
CA ASP A 227 -4.02 5.36 20.26
C ASP A 227 -2.82 6.04 19.62
N ALA A 228 -3.05 7.15 18.93
CA ALA A 228 -2.01 7.93 18.26
C ALA A 228 -0.87 8.38 19.19
N ARG A 229 -1.12 8.46 20.50
CA ARG A 229 -0.10 8.85 21.51
C ARG A 229 1.04 7.82 21.60
N ASP A 230 0.75 6.54 21.32
CA ASP A 230 1.73 5.45 21.35
C ASP A 230 2.62 5.39 20.09
N GLY A 231 2.32 6.19 19.08
CA GLY A 231 3.05 6.26 17.81
C GLY A 231 4.31 7.10 17.89
N THR A 232 5.41 6.63 18.50
CA THR A 232 6.66 7.39 18.58
C THR A 232 7.46 7.37 17.28
N LYS A 233 8.36 8.34 17.10
CA LYS A 233 9.26 8.42 15.95
C LYS A 233 10.11 7.14 15.80
N GLU A 234 10.64 6.63 16.91
CA GLU A 234 11.49 5.44 16.95
C GLU A 234 10.73 4.20 16.47
N LYS A 235 9.45 4.07 16.88
CA LYS A 235 8.58 3.02 16.36
C LYS A 235 8.35 3.16 14.85
N GLY A 236 8.18 4.38 14.36
CA GLY A 236 8.05 4.67 12.93
C GLY A 236 9.28 4.30 12.13
N GLU A 237 10.47 4.65 12.62
CA GLU A 237 11.75 4.28 12.00
C GLU A 237 11.95 2.76 11.96
N ALA A 238 11.61 2.05 13.04
CA ALA A 238 11.68 0.59 13.09
C ALA A 238 10.68 -0.09 12.15
N ALA A 239 9.44 0.41 12.08
CA ALA A 239 8.42 -0.08 11.17
C ALA A 239 8.82 0.14 9.70
N LEU A 240 9.35 1.33 9.38
CA LEU A 240 9.81 1.68 8.04
C LEU A 240 10.96 0.77 7.58
N GLU A 241 11.95 0.52 8.43
CA GLU A 241 13.07 -0.38 8.12
C GLU A 241 12.58 -1.81 7.89
N TYR A 242 11.71 -2.31 8.78
CA TYR A 242 11.18 -3.67 8.71
C TYR A 242 10.39 -3.90 7.42
N GLY A 243 9.41 -3.03 7.14
CA GLY A 243 8.57 -3.14 5.94
C GLY A 243 9.37 -2.99 4.64
N ALA A 244 10.38 -2.11 4.62
CA ALA A 244 11.25 -1.96 3.46
C ALA A 244 12.07 -3.22 3.18
N ARG A 245 12.61 -3.90 4.21
CA ARG A 245 13.33 -5.18 4.06
C ARG A 245 12.40 -6.29 3.58
N ALA A 246 11.23 -6.44 4.21
CA ALA A 246 10.25 -7.44 3.81
C ALA A 246 9.77 -7.24 2.36
N PHE A 247 9.62 -6.00 1.92
CA PHE A 247 9.28 -5.73 0.52
C PHE A 247 10.41 -6.09 -0.45
N ILE A 248 11.68 -5.88 -0.07
CA ILE A 248 12.82 -6.31 -0.89
C ILE A 248 12.84 -7.83 -1.00
N GLU A 249 12.61 -8.58 0.08
CA GLU A 249 12.50 -10.04 0.06
C GLU A 249 11.37 -10.51 -0.88
N LEU A 250 10.21 -9.84 -0.87
CA LEU A 250 9.15 -10.10 -1.86
C LEU A 250 9.63 -9.84 -3.31
N LEU A 251 10.36 -8.77 -3.55
CA LEU A 251 10.88 -8.45 -4.88
C LEU A 251 11.92 -9.49 -5.36
N GLU A 252 12.72 -10.05 -4.44
CA GLU A 252 13.63 -11.16 -4.71
C GLU A 252 12.87 -12.46 -5.04
N ASP A 253 11.75 -12.72 -4.36
CA ASP A 253 10.84 -13.85 -4.69
C ASP A 253 10.23 -13.66 -6.08
N VAL A 254 9.77 -12.46 -6.41
CA VAL A 254 9.22 -12.13 -7.73
C VAL A 254 10.30 -12.25 -8.82
N GLU A 255 11.54 -11.84 -8.54
CA GLU A 255 12.67 -12.01 -9.49
C GLU A 255 12.91 -13.48 -9.80
N ARG A 256 12.96 -14.34 -8.77
CA ARG A 256 13.20 -15.79 -8.91
C ARG A 256 12.00 -16.57 -9.45
N PHE A 257 10.78 -15.99 -9.44
CA PHE A 257 9.59 -16.68 -9.91
C PHE A 257 9.70 -17.01 -11.39
N ASP A 258 9.66 -18.31 -11.72
CA ASP A 258 9.64 -18.79 -13.10
C ASP A 258 8.25 -18.61 -13.72
N LEU A 259 8.15 -17.76 -14.73
CA LEU A 259 6.89 -17.47 -15.42
C LEU A 259 6.28 -18.73 -16.09
N SER A 260 7.06 -19.78 -16.36
CA SER A 260 6.55 -21.05 -16.89
C SER A 260 5.57 -21.76 -15.93
N ARG A 261 5.54 -21.35 -14.66
CA ARG A 261 4.54 -21.81 -13.67
C ARG A 261 3.14 -21.26 -13.94
N LEU A 262 3.05 -20.15 -14.67
CA LEU A 262 1.78 -19.58 -15.10
C LEU A 262 1.27 -20.35 -16.32
N LYS A 263 0.23 -21.16 -16.15
CA LYS A 263 -0.29 -22.02 -17.23
C LYS A 263 -1.40 -21.30 -17.99
N ASP A 264 -1.45 -21.50 -19.31
CA ASP A 264 -2.49 -20.96 -20.19
C ASP A 264 -3.76 -21.81 -20.21
N GLY A 265 -3.68 -23.06 -19.71
CA GLY A 265 -4.79 -23.98 -19.61
C GLY A 265 -4.47 -25.22 -18.76
N PRO A 266 -5.45 -26.12 -18.58
CA PRO A 266 -5.20 -27.40 -17.92
C PRO A 266 -4.15 -28.20 -18.70
N ALA A 267 -3.30 -28.91 -17.98
CA ALA A 267 -2.40 -29.85 -18.63
C ALA A 267 -3.24 -30.90 -19.37
N GLY A 268 -3.05 -30.99 -20.69
CA GLY A 268 -3.63 -32.02 -21.52
C GLY A 268 -3.01 -33.38 -21.26
#